data_117068b45959a6ddfc56382b91ab507a
#
_entry.id   117068b45959a6ddfc56382b91ab507a
#
_cell.length_a   1.000
_cell.length_b   1.000
_cell.length_c   1.000
_cell.angle_alpha   90.00
_cell.angle_beta   90.00
_cell.angle_gamma   90.00
#
_symmetry.space_group_name_H-M   'P 1'
#
loop_
_entity.id
_entity.type
_entity.pdbx_description
1 polymer ?
#
loop_
_entity_poly.entity_id
_entity_poly.type
_entity_poly.pdbx_seq_one_letter_code
_entity_poly.pdbx_strand_id
1 'polypeptide(L)'
;VLLVEREILGYLSDNWSVPSPATTPILAWTNFNVSVNFSSDQDYLVPILRNLDSRILEIPAECGAVRRDYAMGLNLLLRENTGTSAANAYVDVLKNLFDKKEITTSSFDYSFSPLEIGAGFGQGPHFELPVSIEFFVYSS
;
A
#
# COMPACT_ATOMS: atom_id res chain seq x y z
N VAL A 1 12.50 -10.75 0.12
CA VAL A 1 11.38 -10.17 -0.65
C VAL A 1 10.06 -10.74 -0.17
N LEU A 2 9.91 -12.05 -0.15
CA LEU A 2 8.66 -12.68 0.31
C LEU A 2 8.30 -12.35 1.75
N LEU A 3 9.29 -12.21 2.64
CA LEU A 3 9.02 -11.88 4.04
C LEU A 3 8.57 -10.43 4.21
N VAL A 4 9.21 -9.49 3.51
CA VAL A 4 8.80 -8.08 3.50
C VAL A 4 7.38 -7.94 2.96
N GLU A 5 7.10 -8.58 1.85
CA GLU A 5 5.77 -8.59 1.24
C GLU A 5 4.72 -9.13 2.22
N ARG A 6 5.00 -10.26 2.85
CA ARG A 6 4.10 -10.88 3.82
C ARG A 6 3.84 -9.96 5.01
N GLU A 7 4.88 -9.34 5.57
CA GLU A 7 4.74 -8.45 6.72
C GLU A 7 3.95 -7.19 6.39
N ILE A 8 4.26 -6.53 5.28
CA ILE A 8 3.60 -5.28 4.89
C ILE A 8 2.15 -5.54 4.47
N LEU A 9 1.92 -6.55 3.66
CA LEU A 9 0.56 -6.88 3.22
C LEU A 9 -0.28 -7.43 4.40
N GLY A 10 0.33 -8.16 5.32
CA GLY A 10 -0.33 -8.57 6.55
C GLY A 10 -0.71 -7.40 7.45
N TYR A 11 0.19 -6.43 7.60
CA TYR A 11 -0.10 -5.20 8.34
C TYR A 11 -1.26 -4.44 7.71
N LEU A 12 -1.27 -4.31 6.39
CA LEU A 12 -2.37 -3.66 5.67
C LEU A 12 -3.68 -4.43 5.89
N SER A 13 -3.67 -5.73 5.69
CA SER A 13 -4.86 -6.57 5.85
C SER A 13 -5.45 -6.49 7.27
N ASP A 14 -4.60 -6.49 8.28
CA ASP A 14 -5.03 -6.47 9.68
C ASP A 14 -5.60 -5.11 10.09
N ASN A 15 -5.20 -4.03 9.42
CA ASN A 15 -5.56 -2.66 9.82
C ASN A 15 -6.44 -1.93 8.81
N TRP A 16 -6.77 -2.55 7.68
CA TRP A 16 -7.60 -1.93 6.66
C TRP A 16 -9.07 -1.95 7.07
N SER A 17 -9.52 -0.83 7.61
CA SER A 17 -10.92 -0.64 8.02
C SER A 17 -11.27 0.83 7.91
N VAL A 18 -12.37 1.14 7.24
CA VAL A 18 -12.84 2.51 7.05
C VAL A 18 -14.02 2.76 7.97
N PRO A 19 -14.01 3.88 8.74
CA PRO A 19 -15.13 4.17 9.65
C PRO A 19 -16.46 4.38 8.94
N SER A 20 -17.55 3.97 9.60
CA SER A 20 -18.90 4.28 9.15
C SER A 20 -19.09 5.81 8.96
N PRO A 21 -19.93 6.26 8.00
CA PRO A 21 -20.85 5.46 7.17
C PRO A 21 -20.23 4.87 5.91
N ALA A 22 -18.94 5.13 5.65
CA ALA A 22 -18.28 4.56 4.48
C ALA A 22 -18.13 3.04 4.60
N THR A 23 -18.22 2.35 3.48
CA THR A 23 -17.98 0.91 3.40
C THR A 23 -16.52 0.67 3.06
N THR A 24 -15.86 -0.21 3.79
CA THR A 24 -14.46 -0.55 3.53
C THR A 24 -14.29 -1.19 2.16
N PRO A 25 -13.44 -0.64 1.27
CA PRO A 25 -13.15 -1.27 0.00
C PRO A 25 -12.58 -2.67 0.16
N ILE A 26 -12.90 -3.55 -0.79
CA ILE A 26 -12.39 -4.91 -0.80
C ILE A 26 -10.90 -4.89 -1.13
N LEU A 27 -10.11 -5.58 -0.32
CA LEU A 27 -8.68 -5.73 -0.55
C LEU A 27 -8.44 -6.80 -1.62
N ALA A 28 -7.98 -6.38 -2.79
CA ALA A 28 -7.75 -7.26 -3.93
C ALA A 28 -6.24 -7.46 -4.17
N TRP A 29 -5.79 -8.71 -4.03
CA TRP A 29 -4.39 -9.07 -4.20
C TRP A 29 -4.07 -9.34 -5.68
N THR A 30 -3.06 -8.65 -6.22
CA THR A 30 -2.65 -8.82 -7.62
C THR A 30 -1.51 -9.81 -7.82
N ASN A 31 -0.94 -10.35 -6.76
CA ASN A 31 0.21 -11.26 -6.83
C ASN A 31 -0.14 -12.68 -7.24
N PHE A 32 -1.40 -12.98 -7.38
CA PHE A 32 -1.85 -14.26 -7.89
C PHE A 32 -2.28 -14.05 -9.33
N ASN A 33 -1.83 -14.92 -10.23
CA ASN A 33 -2.25 -14.96 -11.65
C ASN A 33 -3.74 -15.27 -11.79
N VAL A 34 -4.55 -14.66 -10.98
CA VAL A 34 -6.00 -14.79 -11.06
C VAL A 34 -6.51 -13.50 -11.67
N SER A 35 -7.16 -13.61 -12.82
CA SER A 35 -7.93 -12.49 -13.34
C SER A 35 -9.01 -12.17 -12.32
N VAL A 36 -8.80 -11.11 -11.55
CA VAL A 36 -9.78 -10.64 -10.59
C VAL A 36 -10.88 -9.97 -11.38
N ASN A 37 -12.08 -10.55 -11.38
CA ASN A 37 -13.25 -9.90 -11.92
C ASN A 37 -13.74 -8.85 -10.93
N PHE A 38 -13.42 -7.59 -11.20
CA PHE A 38 -13.89 -6.49 -10.38
C PHE A 38 -15.36 -6.22 -10.66
N SER A 39 -16.18 -6.33 -9.62
CA SER A 39 -17.59 -5.96 -9.72
C SER A 39 -17.75 -4.45 -9.79
N SER A 40 -18.61 -3.95 -10.68
CA SER A 40 -18.91 -2.51 -10.78
C SER A 40 -19.63 -1.95 -9.55
N ASP A 41 -20.11 -2.82 -8.67
CA ASP A 41 -20.85 -2.44 -7.46
C ASP A 41 -19.98 -2.27 -6.22
N GLN A 42 -18.67 -2.49 -6.35
CA GLN A 42 -17.75 -2.49 -5.21
C GLN A 42 -16.56 -1.57 -5.43
N ASP A 43 -16.08 -1.00 -4.34
CA ASP A 43 -14.79 -0.31 -4.30
C ASP A 43 -13.70 -1.31 -3.93
N TYR A 44 -12.51 -1.14 -4.49
CA TYR A 44 -11.37 -2.03 -4.24
C TYR A 44 -10.12 -1.26 -3.87
N LEU A 45 -9.32 -1.85 -3.00
CA LEU A 45 -7.95 -1.43 -2.76
C LEU A 45 -7.03 -2.50 -3.34
N VAL A 46 -6.17 -2.09 -4.27
CA VAL A 46 -5.27 -3.01 -4.99
C VAL A 46 -3.83 -2.69 -4.60
N PRO A 47 -3.22 -3.43 -3.66
CA PRO A 47 -1.83 -3.23 -3.30
C PRO A 47 -0.89 -3.90 -4.29
N ILE A 48 0.16 -3.18 -4.67
CA ILE A 48 1.23 -3.67 -5.56
C ILE A 48 2.56 -3.29 -4.92
N LEU A 49 3.37 -4.29 -4.60
CA LEU A 49 4.68 -4.06 -4.02
C LEU A 49 5.76 -4.25 -5.08
N ARG A 50 6.67 -3.29 -5.17
CA ARG A 50 7.83 -3.34 -6.06
C ARG A 50 9.12 -3.11 -5.31
N ASN A 51 10.11 -3.93 -5.60
CA ASN A 51 11.48 -3.69 -5.18
C ASN A 51 12.10 -2.67 -6.15
N LEU A 52 12.45 -1.48 -5.67
CA LEU A 52 12.95 -0.40 -6.51
C LEU A 52 14.41 -0.57 -6.87
N ASP A 53 15.20 -1.20 -6.01
CA ASP A 53 16.63 -1.27 -6.22
C ASP A 53 17.21 -2.47 -5.49
N SER A 54 18.10 -3.16 -6.20
CA SER A 54 18.95 -4.19 -5.62
C SER A 54 20.19 -3.61 -4.93
N ARG A 55 20.30 -2.27 -4.79
CA ARG A 55 21.41 -1.66 -4.07
C ARG A 55 21.34 -2.03 -2.61
N ILE A 56 22.25 -2.87 -2.24
CA ILE A 56 22.60 -3.08 -0.84
C ILE A 56 23.46 -1.87 -0.47
N LEU A 57 22.87 -0.90 0.21
CA LEU A 57 23.67 0.15 0.83
C LEU A 57 24.29 -0.46 2.07
N GLU A 58 25.56 -0.82 1.97
CA GLU A 58 26.31 -1.27 3.12
C GLU A 58 26.46 -0.10 4.09
N ILE A 59 25.74 -0.16 5.18
CA ILE A 59 26.05 0.64 6.37
C ILE A 59 27.35 0.05 6.95
N PRO A 60 28.24 0.89 7.54
CA PRO A 60 29.52 0.41 8.07
C PRO A 60 29.40 -0.92 8.83
N ALA A 61 30.36 -1.79 8.63
CA ALA A 61 30.38 -3.16 9.13
C ALA A 61 30.09 -3.30 10.63
N GLU A 62 30.21 -2.24 11.39
CA GLU A 62 29.92 -2.17 12.80
C GLU A 62 28.42 -2.30 13.13
N CYS A 63 27.53 -1.98 12.21
CA CYS A 63 26.09 -2.03 12.41
C CYS A 63 25.43 -3.26 11.77
N GLY A 64 26.08 -3.91 10.79
CA GLY A 64 25.56 -5.10 10.12
C GLY A 64 24.21 -4.94 9.44
N ALA A 65 23.70 -3.71 9.30
CA ALA A 65 22.38 -3.44 8.77
C ALA A 65 22.41 -3.29 7.26
N VAL A 66 21.47 -3.92 6.57
CA VAL A 66 21.28 -3.82 5.12
C VAL A 66 20.01 -3.05 4.85
N ARG A 67 20.10 -1.99 4.05
CA ARG A 67 18.95 -1.21 3.63
C ARG A 67 18.49 -1.63 2.25
N ARG A 68 17.18 -1.81 2.09
CA ARG A 68 16.53 -2.06 0.80
C ARG A 68 15.41 -1.07 0.57
N ASP A 69 15.28 -0.62 -0.66
CA ASP A 69 14.27 0.37 -1.05
C ASP A 69 13.14 -0.31 -1.81
N TYR A 70 11.91 0.05 -1.43
CA TYR A 70 10.68 -0.48 -2.03
C TYR A 70 9.72 0.64 -2.38
N ALA A 71 8.85 0.37 -3.34
CA ALA A 71 7.69 1.20 -3.60
C ALA A 71 6.43 0.34 -3.51
N MET A 72 5.38 0.91 -2.95
CA MET A 72 4.09 0.25 -2.85
C MET A 72 3.03 1.11 -3.52
N GLY A 73 2.30 0.53 -4.46
CA GLY A 73 1.08 1.10 -4.99
C GLY A 73 -0.09 0.66 -4.14
N LEU A 74 -0.94 1.60 -3.80
CA LEU A 74 -2.17 1.36 -3.03
C LEU A 74 -3.33 1.94 -3.84
N ASN A 75 -3.55 1.39 -5.04
CA ASN A 75 -4.51 1.94 -5.98
C ASN A 75 -5.94 1.67 -5.52
N LEU A 76 -6.74 2.73 -5.51
CA LEU A 76 -8.15 2.64 -5.17
C LEU A 76 -8.97 2.60 -6.46
N LEU A 77 -9.77 1.55 -6.63
CA LEU A 77 -10.74 1.43 -7.69
C LEU A 77 -12.10 1.81 -7.12
N LEU A 78 -12.63 2.95 -7.54
CA LEU A 78 -13.85 3.52 -6.99
C LEU A 78 -15.00 3.35 -7.98
N ARG A 79 -16.18 3.04 -7.47
CA ARG A 79 -17.40 2.99 -8.27
C ARG A 79 -17.68 4.36 -8.85
N GLU A 80 -18.34 4.43 -10.02
CA GLU A 80 -18.65 5.69 -10.71
C GLU A 80 -19.32 6.73 -9.81
N ASN A 81 -20.15 6.31 -8.88
CA ASN A 81 -20.90 7.21 -8.01
C ASN A 81 -20.32 7.32 -6.59
N THR A 82 -19.09 6.87 -6.39
CA THR A 82 -18.40 7.06 -5.12
C THR A 82 -18.04 8.53 -4.97
N GLY A 83 -18.58 9.18 -3.97
CA GLY A 83 -18.35 10.61 -3.75
C GLY A 83 -16.93 10.88 -3.27
N THR A 84 -16.52 12.14 -3.42
CA THR A 84 -15.23 12.65 -2.94
C THR A 84 -15.03 12.39 -1.45
N SER A 85 -16.11 12.47 -0.69
CA SER A 85 -16.10 12.24 0.76
C SER A 85 -15.65 10.80 1.10
N ALA A 86 -16.16 9.80 0.38
CA ALA A 86 -15.74 8.42 0.59
C ALA A 86 -14.28 8.19 0.18
N ALA A 87 -13.86 8.76 -0.96
CA ALA A 87 -12.48 8.68 -1.42
C ALA A 87 -11.52 9.29 -0.39
N ASN A 88 -11.87 10.45 0.17
CA ASN A 88 -11.07 11.08 1.22
C ASN A 88 -10.98 10.22 2.47
N ALA A 89 -12.07 9.57 2.86
CA ALA A 89 -12.05 8.65 4.01
C ALA A 89 -11.08 7.49 3.78
N TYR A 90 -11.07 6.92 2.58
CA TYR A 90 -10.15 5.84 2.23
C TYR A 90 -8.69 6.29 2.29
N VAL A 91 -8.40 7.46 1.71
CA VAL A 91 -7.05 8.04 1.73
C VAL A 91 -6.60 8.35 3.15
N ASP A 92 -7.49 8.86 3.98
CA ASP A 92 -7.17 9.17 5.38
C ASP A 92 -6.76 7.92 6.17
N VAL A 93 -7.43 6.80 5.94
CA VAL A 93 -7.03 5.53 6.56
C VAL A 93 -5.65 5.11 6.09
N LEU A 94 -5.37 5.20 4.78
CA LEU A 94 -4.04 4.87 4.25
C LEU A 94 -2.96 5.79 4.81
N LYS A 95 -3.24 7.08 4.95
CA LYS A 95 -2.31 8.02 5.59
C LYS A 95 -2.02 7.63 7.04
N ASN A 96 -3.05 7.29 7.79
CA ASN A 96 -2.88 6.88 9.19
C ASN A 96 -2.07 5.59 9.33
N LEU A 97 -2.13 4.71 8.34
CA LEU A 97 -1.38 3.46 8.35
C LEU A 97 0.08 3.64 7.94
N PHE A 98 0.37 4.48 6.95
CA PHE A 98 1.67 4.48 6.28
C PHE A 98 2.39 5.83 6.22
N ASP A 99 1.68 6.95 6.19
CA ASP A 99 2.28 8.26 5.92
C ASP A 99 3.33 8.63 6.98
N LYS A 100 4.60 8.68 6.58
CA LYS A 100 5.74 8.99 7.44
C LYS A 100 5.85 8.08 8.68
N LYS A 101 5.35 6.85 8.58
CA LYS A 101 5.35 5.91 9.71
C LYS A 101 6.67 5.15 9.79
N GLU A 102 7.03 4.79 11.02
CA GLU A 102 8.10 3.84 11.31
C GLU A 102 7.47 2.63 11.99
N ILE A 103 7.74 1.44 11.44
CA ILE A 103 7.18 0.19 11.93
C ILE A 103 8.33 -0.77 12.17
N THR A 104 8.38 -1.33 13.37
CA THR A 104 9.38 -2.32 13.74
C THR A 104 8.71 -3.67 13.96
N THR A 105 9.23 -4.69 13.29
CA THR A 105 8.84 -6.07 13.49
C THR A 105 9.99 -6.87 14.07
N SER A 106 9.79 -8.15 14.34
CA SER A 106 10.87 -9.02 14.81
C SER A 106 11.99 -9.20 13.78
N SER A 107 11.70 -8.97 12.49
CA SER A 107 12.64 -9.23 11.39
C SER A 107 13.22 -7.96 10.78
N PHE A 108 12.45 -6.87 10.74
CA PHE A 108 12.82 -5.67 10.01
C PHE A 108 12.38 -4.38 10.70
N ASP A 109 13.10 -3.31 10.37
CA ASP A 109 12.67 -1.94 10.65
C ASP A 109 12.24 -1.30 9.35
N TYR A 110 11.03 -0.76 9.33
CA TYR A 110 10.43 -0.10 8.18
C TYR A 110 10.35 1.40 8.40
N SER A 111 10.77 2.18 7.42
CA SER A 111 10.62 3.63 7.43
C SER A 111 9.89 4.08 6.18
N PHE A 112 8.70 4.63 6.34
CA PHE A 112 7.83 5.05 5.25
C PHE A 112 7.98 6.54 4.96
N SER A 113 8.10 6.86 3.66
CA SER A 113 8.08 8.23 3.16
C SER A 113 6.66 8.78 3.17
N PRO A 114 6.45 10.07 2.85
CA PRO A 114 5.10 10.60 2.70
C PRO A 114 4.30 9.88 1.62
N LEU A 115 3.02 9.70 1.89
CA LEU A 115 2.08 9.11 0.94
C LEU A 115 1.84 10.08 -0.21
N GLU A 116 1.88 9.59 -1.45
CA GLU A 116 1.64 10.39 -2.65
C GLU A 116 0.34 9.96 -3.33
N ILE A 117 -0.46 10.94 -3.73
CA ILE A 117 -1.73 10.70 -4.39
C ILE A 117 -1.63 11.26 -5.82
N GLY A 118 -1.79 10.40 -6.80
CA GLY A 118 -1.77 10.78 -8.19
C GLY A 118 -3.13 11.28 -8.69
N ALA A 119 -3.16 11.73 -9.94
CA ALA A 119 -4.39 12.12 -10.59
C ALA A 119 -5.24 10.88 -10.92
N GLY A 120 -6.52 10.93 -10.59
CA GLY A 120 -7.42 9.85 -10.90
C GLY A 120 -7.80 9.80 -12.38
N PHE A 121 -8.17 8.61 -12.84
CA PHE A 121 -8.60 8.38 -14.22
C PHE A 121 -9.63 7.27 -14.31
N GLY A 122 -10.41 7.28 -15.39
CA GLY A 122 -11.40 6.24 -15.64
C GLY A 122 -10.74 4.91 -16.02
N GLN A 123 -11.20 3.81 -15.43
CA GLN A 123 -10.71 2.46 -15.67
C GLN A 123 -11.89 1.50 -15.78
N GLY A 124 -12.43 1.35 -17.00
CA GLY A 124 -13.63 0.56 -17.21
C GLY A 124 -14.81 1.10 -16.40
N PRO A 125 -15.48 0.27 -15.58
CA PRO A 125 -16.59 0.72 -14.75
C PRO A 125 -16.16 1.44 -13.47
N HIS A 126 -14.85 1.63 -13.26
CA HIS A 126 -14.30 2.24 -12.06
C HIS A 126 -13.52 3.51 -12.39
N PHE A 127 -13.38 4.36 -11.39
CA PHE A 127 -12.44 5.46 -11.38
C PHE A 127 -11.25 5.03 -10.55
N GLU A 128 -10.04 5.02 -11.13
CA GLU A 128 -8.83 4.63 -10.42
C GLU A 128 -8.13 5.85 -9.83
N LEU A 129 -7.88 5.80 -8.54
CA LEU A 129 -7.06 6.78 -7.83
C LEU A 129 -5.73 6.14 -7.47
N PRO A 130 -4.63 6.51 -8.16
CA PRO A 130 -3.32 5.97 -7.84
C PRO A 130 -2.81 6.57 -6.52
N VAL A 131 -2.47 5.71 -5.59
CA VAL A 131 -1.83 6.09 -4.34
C VAL A 131 -0.53 5.31 -4.25
N SER A 132 0.55 5.98 -3.91
CA SER A 132 1.87 5.34 -3.84
C SER A 132 2.66 5.82 -2.64
N ILE A 133 3.57 4.96 -2.18
CA ILE A 133 4.46 5.26 -1.09
C ILE A 133 5.78 4.52 -1.27
N GLU A 134 6.88 5.20 -1.00
CA GLU A 134 8.19 4.57 -0.93
C GLU A 134 8.54 4.27 0.51
N PHE A 135 9.30 3.21 0.74
CA PHE A 135 9.77 2.88 2.08
C PHE A 135 11.11 2.17 2.03
N PHE A 136 11.82 2.27 3.15
CA PHE A 136 13.09 1.60 3.37
C PHE A 136 12.91 0.48 4.36
N VAL A 137 13.64 -0.61 4.15
CA VAL A 137 13.64 -1.74 5.07
C VAL A 137 15.07 -1.99 5.52
N TYR A 138 15.25 -2.03 6.82
CA TYR A 138 16.54 -2.37 7.43
C TYR A 138 16.43 -3.75 8.04
N SER A 139 17.38 -4.62 7.69
CA SER A 139 17.55 -5.91 8.35
C SER A 139 18.79 -5.85 9.24
N SER A 140 18.64 -6.29 10.45
CA SER A 140 19.76 -6.43 11.37
C SER A 140 20.51 -7.72 11.13
#